data_b616e298ce68bfc872fa0305d04377a6
#
_entry.id   b616e298ce68bfc872fa0305d04377a6
#
_cell.length_a   1.000
_cell.length_b   1.000
_cell.length_c   1.000
_cell.angle_alpha   90.00
_cell.angle_beta   90.00
_cell.angle_gamma   90.00
#
_symmetry.space_group_name_H-M   'P 1'
#
loop_
_entity.id
_entity.type
_entity.pdbx_description
1 polymer ?
#
loop_
_entity_poly.entity_id
_entity_poly.type
_entity_poly.pdbx_seq_one_letter_code
_entity_poly.pdbx_strand_id
1 'polypeptide(L)'
;VWNRDGEAVAQRKAEAGEELTIELADPILWNGLENPYLYTVRAALVRGGEEIDAVETRVGFRTISFDHEKGCFLNGKHIKLKGVSRHQDRYHMGNALTEKEHREDLALIREVGANSIRLAHYQQDQRFYDACDEMGLLVWAEVPVISHFVDAKFENAKQQLTELITQNKNHPCIYCWGVQNEITMSGKTKSLEQGIRTLNDLAHRLDPTRPSTSAQVMMCGISSPMNRITDLQGYNLYFGWYVQTYHAIDQWLDQFHKAYPEIKLCLSEYGAEGIIKYQAEQGVQGDYSESYQARFHEHYARAIAEREWLWGSYVWNMFDFGAANRDEGGVKGRNNKGLVTIDRKTRKDSFYVYKAFWSDEPFVHIGGERFVDRVIGETTVPVYSNLPEVTLTVNGEPITKPCDRVVYFEKIPVTAGETVLTAEAGGCTHSIHIRGVEEENPAYKMQGDSGSFVKNWFVNADGKRNPDYFSVDDRVGALLKSKDVQSLIRMGLGSRKVPSVLFTIAQPFRVRTLLKLIKLDDGMKEIADQYLQTIHK
;
A
#
# COMPACT_ATOMS: atom_id res chain seq x y z
N VAL A 1 36.92 -9.38 -1.82
CA VAL A 1 35.90 -8.40 -1.36
C VAL A 1 36.60 -7.05 -1.28
N TRP A 2 35.97 -6.05 -1.88
CA TRP A 2 36.46 -4.67 -1.89
C TRP A 2 35.46 -3.77 -1.17
N ASN A 3 35.99 -2.78 -0.48
CA ASN A 3 35.22 -1.71 0.11
C ASN A 3 34.78 -0.69 -0.98
N ARG A 4 34.03 0.34 -0.59
CA ARG A 4 33.57 1.40 -1.48
C ARG A 4 34.72 2.20 -2.14
N ASP A 5 35.86 2.29 -1.47
CA ASP A 5 37.02 3.04 -1.94
C ASP A 5 37.93 2.20 -2.87
N GLY A 6 37.52 0.96 -3.17
CA GLY A 6 38.27 0.04 -4.03
C GLY A 6 39.41 -0.67 -3.37
N GLU A 7 39.50 -0.65 -2.02
CA GLU A 7 40.53 -1.37 -1.28
C GLU A 7 40.08 -2.81 -1.00
N ALA A 8 40.97 -3.77 -1.19
CA ALA A 8 40.71 -5.17 -0.89
C ALA A 8 40.69 -5.39 0.63
N VAL A 9 39.54 -5.73 1.19
CA VAL A 9 39.32 -5.96 2.63
C VAL A 9 39.36 -7.44 3.01
N ALA A 10 39.15 -8.34 2.06
CA ALA A 10 39.35 -9.78 2.25
C ALA A 10 39.57 -10.50 0.92
N GLN A 11 40.37 -11.58 0.99
CA GLN A 11 40.61 -12.47 -0.14
C GLN A 11 40.75 -13.91 0.36
N ARG A 12 40.13 -14.85 -0.38
CA ARG A 12 40.29 -16.30 -0.14
C ARG A 12 40.42 -17.03 -1.49
N LYS A 13 40.96 -18.23 -1.47
CA LYS A 13 41.04 -19.15 -2.60
C LYS A 13 40.45 -20.50 -2.19
N ALA A 14 39.79 -21.14 -3.11
CA ALA A 14 39.22 -22.49 -2.98
C ALA A 14 39.29 -23.18 -4.34
N GLU A 15 39.15 -24.49 -4.37
CA GLU A 15 38.95 -25.24 -5.61
C GLU A 15 37.58 -24.98 -6.20
N ALA A 16 37.48 -25.06 -7.52
CA ALA A 16 36.20 -24.82 -8.20
C ALA A 16 35.13 -25.84 -7.75
N GLY A 17 33.98 -25.35 -7.27
CA GLY A 17 32.90 -26.17 -6.74
C GLY A 17 32.89 -26.30 -5.22
N GLU A 18 33.91 -25.81 -4.52
CA GLU A 18 33.90 -25.76 -3.06
C GLU A 18 33.19 -24.51 -2.53
N GLU A 19 32.47 -24.67 -1.40
CA GLU A 19 31.88 -23.56 -0.67
C GLU A 19 32.97 -22.80 0.09
N LEU A 20 32.97 -21.48 -0.06
CA LEU A 20 33.96 -20.60 0.53
C LEU A 20 33.35 -19.61 1.50
N THR A 21 33.76 -19.64 2.75
CA THR A 21 33.36 -18.65 3.76
C THR A 21 34.44 -17.59 3.91
N ILE A 22 34.05 -16.31 3.86
CA ILE A 22 34.90 -15.16 4.10
C ILE A 22 34.35 -14.40 5.32
N GLU A 23 35.20 -14.20 6.31
CA GLU A 23 34.90 -13.39 7.48
C GLU A 23 35.45 -11.98 7.30
N LEU A 24 34.63 -10.99 7.58
CA LEU A 24 35.03 -9.59 7.65
C LEU A 24 34.92 -9.13 9.10
N ALA A 25 36.02 -8.62 9.63
CA ALA A 25 36.04 -8.00 10.95
C ALA A 25 35.44 -6.58 10.84
N ASP A 26 34.51 -6.28 11.73
CA ASP A 26 33.86 -4.96 11.87
C ASP A 26 33.42 -4.32 10.53
N PRO A 27 32.54 -4.98 9.73
CA PRO A 27 32.14 -4.44 8.47
C PRO A 27 31.28 -3.18 8.65
N ILE A 28 31.46 -2.21 7.77
CA ILE A 28 30.54 -1.07 7.69
C ILE A 28 29.19 -1.58 7.23
N LEU A 29 28.15 -1.32 8.04
CA LEU A 29 26.82 -1.85 7.78
C LEU A 29 26.08 -1.01 6.73
N TRP A 30 25.28 -1.68 5.92
CA TRP A 30 24.25 -1.07 5.13
C TRP A 30 23.13 -0.61 6.07
N ASN A 31 22.98 0.70 6.26
CA ASN A 31 22.10 1.28 7.26
C ASN A 31 20.93 2.08 6.63
N GLY A 32 20.34 1.53 5.56
CA GLY A 32 19.22 2.18 4.90
C GLY A 32 19.59 3.57 4.39
N LEU A 33 18.66 4.53 4.51
CA LEU A 33 18.84 5.91 4.03
C LEU A 33 20.02 6.64 4.69
N GLU A 34 20.42 6.27 5.90
CA GLU A 34 21.50 6.94 6.64
C GLU A 34 22.88 6.63 6.04
N ASN A 35 23.12 5.38 5.68
CA ASN A 35 24.37 4.93 5.06
C ASN A 35 24.15 3.64 4.25
N PRO A 36 23.81 3.72 2.97
CA PRO A 36 23.64 2.56 2.10
C PRO A 36 25.01 2.02 1.64
N TYR A 37 25.81 1.48 2.58
CA TYR A 37 27.15 1.03 2.31
C TYR A 37 27.17 -0.32 1.62
N LEU A 38 27.84 -0.40 0.47
CA LEU A 38 27.96 -1.60 -0.34
C LEU A 38 29.42 -1.99 -0.52
N TYR A 39 29.69 -3.29 -0.43
CA TYR A 39 30.92 -3.93 -0.82
C TYR A 39 30.78 -4.56 -2.20
N THR A 40 31.88 -4.70 -2.92
CA THR A 40 31.96 -5.49 -4.15
C THR A 40 32.60 -6.84 -3.85
N VAL A 41 31.86 -7.91 -4.14
CA VAL A 41 32.39 -9.28 -4.13
C VAL A 41 32.67 -9.71 -5.56
N ARG A 42 33.91 -10.09 -5.83
CA ARG A 42 34.33 -10.60 -7.12
C ARG A 42 34.80 -12.05 -6.97
N ALA A 43 34.17 -12.95 -7.68
CA ALA A 43 34.60 -14.34 -7.82
C ALA A 43 35.26 -14.52 -9.18
N ALA A 44 36.55 -14.89 -9.17
CA ALA A 44 37.32 -15.10 -10.39
C ALA A 44 37.70 -16.58 -10.52
N LEU A 45 37.48 -17.15 -11.67
CA LEU A 45 37.93 -18.49 -12.03
C LEU A 45 39.33 -18.40 -12.65
N VAL A 46 40.29 -19.07 -12.03
CA VAL A 46 41.69 -19.03 -12.45
C VAL A 46 42.14 -20.43 -12.90
N ARG A 47 42.81 -20.55 -14.05
CA ARG A 47 43.38 -21.77 -14.55
C ARG A 47 44.83 -21.54 -14.99
N GLY A 48 45.75 -22.33 -14.46
CA GLY A 48 47.19 -22.19 -14.80
C GLY A 48 47.78 -20.82 -14.43
N GLY A 49 47.20 -20.09 -13.50
CA GLY A 49 47.62 -18.74 -13.09
C GLY A 49 46.96 -17.61 -13.87
N GLU A 50 46.18 -17.92 -14.89
CA GLU A 50 45.46 -16.92 -15.68
C GLU A 50 43.98 -16.91 -15.29
N GLU A 51 43.43 -15.70 -15.16
CA GLU A 51 41.99 -15.51 -14.98
C GLU A 51 41.25 -15.79 -16.30
N ILE A 52 40.29 -16.71 -16.26
CA ILE A 52 39.52 -17.13 -17.43
C ILE A 52 38.07 -16.64 -17.42
N ASP A 53 37.54 -16.31 -16.24
CA ASP A 53 36.20 -15.75 -16.06
C ASP A 53 36.10 -15.05 -14.71
N ALA A 54 35.19 -14.08 -14.58
CA ALA A 54 34.90 -13.43 -13.31
C ALA A 54 33.48 -12.90 -13.27
N VAL A 55 32.89 -12.93 -12.09
CA VAL A 55 31.60 -12.28 -11.79
C VAL A 55 31.76 -11.35 -10.61
N GLU A 56 31.07 -10.22 -10.67
CA GLU A 56 31.01 -9.24 -9.60
C GLU A 56 29.57 -9.05 -9.12
N THR A 57 29.40 -8.93 -7.82
CA THR A 57 28.13 -8.60 -7.21
C THR A 57 28.35 -7.61 -6.07
N ARG A 58 27.40 -6.72 -5.87
CA ARG A 58 27.41 -5.82 -4.70
C ARG A 58 26.66 -6.47 -3.56
N VAL A 59 27.14 -6.30 -2.35
CA VAL A 59 26.53 -6.83 -1.13
C VAL A 59 26.59 -5.79 -0.02
N GLY A 60 25.61 -5.81 0.85
CA GLY A 60 25.58 -4.99 2.05
C GLY A 60 25.31 -5.86 3.28
N PHE A 61 25.99 -5.57 4.37
CA PHE A 61 25.80 -6.28 5.63
C PHE A 61 24.83 -5.53 6.52
N ARG A 62 23.78 -6.19 6.95
CA ARG A 62 22.79 -5.62 7.87
C ARG A 62 22.11 -6.72 8.68
N THR A 63 21.50 -6.32 9.80
CA THR A 63 20.52 -7.12 10.52
C THR A 63 19.16 -6.42 10.44
N ILE A 64 18.08 -7.20 10.34
CA ILE A 64 16.73 -6.71 10.46
C ILE A 64 15.93 -7.63 11.36
N SER A 65 15.17 -7.06 12.26
CA SER A 65 14.33 -7.82 13.18
C SER A 65 13.00 -7.12 13.44
N PHE A 66 12.03 -7.89 13.88
CA PHE A 66 10.68 -7.40 14.11
C PHE A 66 10.19 -7.84 15.46
N ASP A 67 9.64 -6.91 16.20
CA ASP A 67 9.02 -7.11 17.50
C ASP A 67 7.52 -6.80 17.41
N HIS A 68 6.69 -7.54 18.12
CA HIS A 68 5.25 -7.40 18.04
C HIS A 68 4.70 -6.17 18.80
N GLU A 69 5.47 -5.58 19.72
CA GLU A 69 5.11 -4.37 20.46
C GLU A 69 5.84 -3.12 19.97
N LYS A 70 7.06 -3.30 19.44
CA LYS A 70 7.97 -2.21 19.09
C LYS A 70 8.21 -2.05 17.58
N GLY A 71 7.66 -2.94 16.76
CA GLY A 71 7.77 -2.83 15.30
C GLY A 71 9.11 -3.33 14.73
N CYS A 72 9.75 -2.54 13.87
CA CYS A 72 10.92 -2.94 13.07
C CYS A 72 12.23 -2.34 13.59
N PHE A 73 13.31 -3.13 13.49
CA PHE A 73 14.68 -2.70 13.85
C PHE A 73 15.64 -3.00 12.70
N LEU A 74 16.41 -2.01 12.29
CA LEU A 74 17.52 -2.15 11.36
C LEU A 74 18.83 -1.93 12.12
N ASN A 75 19.73 -2.91 12.08
CA ASN A 75 20.99 -2.88 12.80
C ASN A 75 20.84 -2.54 14.31
N GLY A 76 19.75 -3.06 14.91
CA GLY A 76 19.43 -2.81 16.31
C GLY A 76 18.76 -1.45 16.61
N LYS A 77 18.66 -0.54 15.64
CA LYS A 77 17.98 0.75 15.76
C LYS A 77 16.52 0.60 15.36
N HIS A 78 15.60 1.09 16.20
CA HIS A 78 14.18 1.12 15.87
C HIS A 78 13.91 2.01 14.66
N ILE A 79 13.16 1.49 13.71
CA ILE A 79 12.66 2.24 12.54
C ILE A 79 11.21 1.91 12.28
N LYS A 80 10.42 2.88 11.83
CA LYS A 80 9.10 2.66 11.25
C LYS A 80 9.22 2.55 9.74
N LEU A 81 8.70 1.47 9.14
CA LEU A 81 8.70 1.37 7.69
C LEU A 81 7.58 2.24 7.11
N LYS A 82 7.99 3.40 6.57
CA LYS A 82 7.17 4.38 5.86
C LYS A 82 7.14 3.98 4.40
N GLY A 83 6.15 3.16 4.02
CA GLY A 83 6.16 2.46 2.76
C GLY A 83 5.14 2.94 1.75
N VAL A 84 5.46 2.74 0.50
CA VAL A 84 4.56 2.88 -0.65
C VAL A 84 4.60 1.60 -1.48
N SER A 85 3.48 1.23 -2.10
CA SER A 85 3.44 0.16 -3.08
C SER A 85 3.76 0.70 -4.48
N ARG A 86 4.38 -0.12 -5.32
CA ARG A 86 4.72 0.24 -6.70
C ARG A 86 4.45 -0.90 -7.66
N HIS A 87 3.72 -0.59 -8.75
CA HIS A 87 3.72 -1.39 -9.97
C HIS A 87 4.85 -0.95 -10.91
N GLN A 88 5.46 -1.89 -11.64
CA GLN A 88 6.42 -1.58 -12.69
C GLN A 88 5.67 -1.23 -13.96
N ASP A 89 5.11 -0.02 -14.00
CA ASP A 89 4.45 0.50 -15.19
C ASP A 89 4.60 2.01 -15.32
N ARG A 90 4.42 2.51 -16.53
CA ARG A 90 4.39 3.95 -16.82
C ARG A 90 3.51 4.25 -18.04
N TYR A 91 2.91 5.43 -18.05
CA TYR A 91 2.09 5.88 -19.16
C TYR A 91 2.85 5.81 -20.48
N HIS A 92 2.23 5.21 -21.49
CA HIS A 92 2.77 4.89 -22.82
C HIS A 92 3.94 3.90 -22.90
N MET A 93 4.46 3.42 -21.78
CA MET A 93 5.59 2.48 -21.77
C MET A 93 5.19 1.08 -21.30
N GLY A 94 4.07 0.96 -20.57
CA GLY A 94 3.75 -0.31 -19.89
C GLY A 94 4.88 -0.69 -18.94
N ASN A 95 5.30 -1.96 -18.97
CA ASN A 95 6.34 -2.50 -18.09
C ASN A 95 7.77 -2.34 -18.65
N ALA A 96 7.93 -1.80 -19.87
CA ALA A 96 9.23 -1.68 -20.53
C ALA A 96 9.99 -0.42 -20.09
N LEU A 97 10.30 -0.37 -18.79
CA LEU A 97 11.01 0.74 -18.16
C LEU A 97 12.52 0.57 -18.32
N THR A 98 13.22 1.71 -18.39
CA THR A 98 14.67 1.76 -18.34
C THR A 98 15.16 2.19 -16.95
N GLU A 99 16.46 2.16 -16.72
CA GLU A 99 17.05 2.65 -15.47
C GLU A 99 16.66 4.09 -15.16
N LYS A 100 16.51 4.92 -16.18
CA LYS A 100 16.09 6.31 -16.00
C LYS A 100 14.72 6.42 -15.33
N GLU A 101 13.72 5.70 -15.83
CA GLU A 101 12.37 5.71 -15.26
C GLU A 101 12.34 5.11 -13.85
N HIS A 102 13.14 4.09 -13.60
CA HIS A 102 13.29 3.53 -12.25
C HIS A 102 13.85 4.55 -11.26
N ARG A 103 14.90 5.30 -11.64
CA ARG A 103 15.51 6.33 -10.79
C ARG A 103 14.59 7.54 -10.60
N GLU A 104 13.79 7.92 -11.60
CA GLU A 104 12.76 8.96 -11.46
C GLU A 104 11.67 8.54 -10.45
N ASP A 105 11.19 7.29 -10.51
CA ASP A 105 10.23 6.76 -9.54
C ASP A 105 10.81 6.79 -8.11
N LEU A 106 12.06 6.34 -7.95
CA LEU A 106 12.75 6.34 -6.67
C LEU A 106 13.00 7.74 -6.11
N ALA A 107 13.27 8.72 -6.97
CA ALA A 107 13.41 10.11 -6.55
C ALA A 107 12.11 10.65 -5.94
N LEU A 108 10.95 10.37 -6.56
CA LEU A 108 9.64 10.75 -6.02
C LEU A 108 9.29 10.00 -4.72
N ILE A 109 9.67 8.72 -4.62
CA ILE A 109 9.49 7.91 -3.41
C ILE A 109 10.32 8.48 -2.24
N ARG A 110 11.53 8.93 -2.51
CA ARG A 110 12.35 9.60 -1.49
C ARG A 110 11.83 10.99 -1.13
N GLU A 111 11.36 11.75 -2.12
CA GLU A 111 10.81 13.08 -1.91
C GLU A 111 9.60 13.09 -0.96
N VAL A 112 8.74 12.07 -1.03
CA VAL A 112 7.61 11.93 -0.10
C VAL A 112 8.06 11.54 1.32
N GLY A 113 9.33 11.17 1.51
CA GLY A 113 9.90 10.73 2.78
C GLY A 113 9.73 9.23 3.07
N ALA A 114 9.40 8.41 2.06
CA ALA A 114 9.33 6.97 2.22
C ALA A 114 10.74 6.35 2.38
N ASN A 115 10.83 5.31 3.22
CA ASN A 115 12.05 4.53 3.44
C ASN A 115 11.89 3.06 3.02
N SER A 116 10.69 2.68 2.57
CA SER A 116 10.39 1.32 2.15
C SER A 116 9.44 1.27 0.96
N ILE A 117 9.57 0.21 0.16
CA ILE A 117 8.75 -0.01 -1.04
C ILE A 117 8.26 -1.45 -1.05
N ARG A 118 6.96 -1.65 -1.28
CA ARG A 118 6.40 -2.95 -1.61
C ARG A 118 6.29 -3.09 -3.12
N LEU A 119 6.99 -4.06 -3.69
CA LEU A 119 6.98 -4.33 -5.12
C LEU A 119 5.82 -5.26 -5.48
N ALA A 120 4.65 -4.67 -5.61
CA ALA A 120 3.40 -5.36 -5.90
C ALA A 120 3.31 -5.71 -7.39
N HIS A 121 2.94 -6.92 -7.75
CA HIS A 121 2.80 -8.15 -6.94
C HIS A 121 3.69 -9.23 -7.58
N TYR A 122 4.88 -8.88 -8.03
CA TYR A 122 5.77 -9.70 -8.86
C TYR A 122 7.22 -9.20 -8.80
N GLN A 123 8.14 -10.06 -9.19
CA GLN A 123 9.54 -9.67 -9.36
C GLN A 123 9.65 -8.53 -10.39
N GLN A 124 10.36 -7.47 -10.02
CA GLN A 124 10.60 -6.32 -10.88
C GLN A 124 12.00 -6.36 -11.49
N ASP A 125 12.33 -5.36 -12.32
CA ASP A 125 13.63 -5.24 -13.00
C ASP A 125 14.78 -5.23 -12.00
N GLN A 126 15.86 -5.94 -12.32
CA GLN A 126 17.05 -6.06 -11.49
C GLN A 126 17.68 -4.69 -11.16
N ARG A 127 17.69 -3.78 -12.14
CA ARG A 127 18.19 -2.40 -11.96
C ARG A 127 17.42 -1.62 -10.91
N PHE A 128 16.16 -1.97 -10.65
CA PHE A 128 15.39 -1.32 -9.59
C PHE A 128 15.89 -1.74 -8.21
N TYR A 129 16.19 -3.03 -8.00
CA TYR A 129 16.79 -3.51 -6.75
C TYR A 129 18.18 -2.91 -6.53
N ASP A 130 19.01 -2.86 -7.59
CA ASP A 130 20.34 -2.21 -7.54
C ASP A 130 20.23 -0.75 -7.08
N ALA A 131 19.29 -0.01 -7.63
CA ALA A 131 19.07 1.39 -7.27
C ALA A 131 18.51 1.53 -5.84
N CYS A 132 17.67 0.59 -5.36
CA CYS A 132 17.23 0.56 -3.96
C CYS A 132 18.39 0.30 -2.99
N ASP A 133 19.32 -0.60 -3.34
CA ASP A 133 20.54 -0.84 -2.56
C ASP A 133 21.38 0.43 -2.43
N GLU A 134 21.59 1.14 -3.56
CA GLU A 134 22.38 2.38 -3.61
C GLU A 134 21.71 3.53 -2.83
N MET A 135 20.40 3.60 -2.86
CA MET A 135 19.63 4.68 -2.25
C MET A 135 19.21 4.40 -0.80
N GLY A 136 19.43 3.17 -0.32
CA GLY A 136 19.11 2.78 1.05
C GLY A 136 17.63 2.53 1.31
N LEU A 137 16.83 2.21 0.29
CA LEU A 137 15.40 1.93 0.43
C LEU A 137 15.15 0.46 0.72
N LEU A 138 14.38 0.15 1.76
CA LEU A 138 14.01 -1.21 2.12
C LEU A 138 12.90 -1.74 1.20
N VAL A 139 13.03 -2.99 0.77
CA VAL A 139 12.14 -3.59 -0.24
C VAL A 139 11.44 -4.83 0.30
N TRP A 140 10.12 -4.86 0.17
CA TRP A 140 9.30 -6.06 0.25
C TRP A 140 9.16 -6.61 -1.18
N ALA A 141 9.82 -7.72 -1.48
CA ALA A 141 9.70 -8.43 -2.76
C ALA A 141 8.72 -9.59 -2.64
N GLU A 142 7.86 -9.79 -3.63
CA GLU A 142 6.83 -10.82 -3.57
C GLU A 142 6.64 -11.57 -4.88
N VAL A 143 6.11 -12.79 -4.76
CA VAL A 143 5.74 -13.66 -5.87
C VAL A 143 4.27 -13.42 -6.28
N PRO A 144 3.90 -13.54 -7.58
CA PRO A 144 2.55 -13.23 -8.07
C PRO A 144 1.51 -14.32 -7.75
N VAL A 145 1.39 -14.67 -6.47
CA VAL A 145 0.33 -15.52 -5.93
C VAL A 145 -0.75 -14.60 -5.39
N ILE A 146 -1.69 -14.22 -6.25
CA ILE A 146 -2.64 -13.14 -5.99
C ILE A 146 -4.10 -13.57 -6.21
N SER A 147 -4.98 -13.18 -5.31
CA SER A 147 -6.44 -13.29 -5.33
C SER A 147 -7.00 -14.70 -5.46
N HIS A 148 -6.44 -15.54 -6.32
CA HIS A 148 -6.92 -16.88 -6.61
C HIS A 148 -5.82 -17.93 -6.44
N PHE A 149 -6.08 -18.94 -5.60
CA PHE A 149 -5.23 -20.10 -5.49
C PHE A 149 -5.64 -21.14 -6.53
N VAL A 150 -4.71 -21.48 -7.44
CA VAL A 150 -4.95 -22.43 -8.52
C VAL A 150 -4.04 -23.63 -8.33
N ASP A 151 -4.57 -24.76 -7.84
CA ASP A 151 -3.80 -25.97 -7.56
C ASP A 151 -2.94 -26.42 -8.75
N ALA A 152 -3.49 -26.38 -9.95
CA ALA A 152 -2.78 -26.75 -11.18
C ALA A 152 -1.59 -25.82 -11.54
N LYS A 153 -1.49 -24.64 -10.90
CA LYS A 153 -0.41 -23.66 -11.10
C LYS A 153 0.58 -23.59 -9.94
N PHE A 154 0.41 -24.44 -8.92
CA PHE A 154 1.19 -24.35 -7.70
C PHE A 154 2.69 -24.63 -7.91
N GLU A 155 3.05 -25.56 -8.80
CA GLU A 155 4.45 -25.82 -9.16
C GLU A 155 5.10 -24.56 -9.79
N ASN A 156 4.37 -23.83 -10.62
CA ASN A 156 4.84 -22.55 -11.17
C ASN A 156 5.06 -21.51 -10.08
N ALA A 157 4.18 -21.43 -9.07
CA ALA A 157 4.36 -20.52 -7.93
C ALA A 157 5.66 -20.83 -7.15
N LYS A 158 5.95 -22.11 -6.91
CA LYS A 158 7.21 -22.55 -6.27
C LYS A 158 8.43 -22.20 -7.12
N GLN A 159 8.35 -22.39 -8.43
CA GLN A 159 9.43 -22.04 -9.34
C GLN A 159 9.70 -20.53 -9.31
N GLN A 160 8.67 -19.70 -9.45
CA GLN A 160 8.82 -18.24 -9.40
C GLN A 160 9.39 -17.75 -8.06
N LEU A 161 8.96 -18.34 -6.92
CA LEU A 161 9.54 -18.00 -5.62
C LEU A 161 11.02 -18.40 -5.52
N THR A 162 11.37 -19.55 -6.09
CA THR A 162 12.77 -20.01 -6.14
C THR A 162 13.64 -19.06 -6.98
N GLU A 163 13.16 -18.66 -8.14
CA GLU A 163 13.84 -17.70 -9.03
C GLU A 163 13.98 -16.34 -8.36
N LEU A 164 12.90 -15.80 -7.77
CA LEU A 164 12.91 -14.53 -7.06
C LEU A 164 13.99 -14.50 -5.97
N ILE A 165 14.02 -15.52 -5.11
CA ILE A 165 14.96 -15.58 -3.99
C ILE A 165 16.40 -15.81 -4.48
N THR A 166 16.60 -16.77 -5.39
CA THR A 166 17.93 -17.13 -5.86
C THR A 166 18.62 -15.97 -6.58
N GLN A 167 17.86 -15.23 -7.38
CA GLN A 167 18.39 -14.09 -8.13
C GLN A 167 18.65 -12.86 -7.25
N ASN A 168 17.88 -12.69 -6.15
CA ASN A 168 17.84 -11.41 -5.44
C ASN A 168 18.33 -11.47 -3.98
N LYS A 169 18.70 -12.63 -3.43
CA LYS A 169 19.11 -12.76 -2.02
C LYS A 169 20.36 -11.96 -1.64
N ASN A 170 21.14 -11.50 -2.61
CA ASN A 170 22.34 -10.68 -2.36
C ASN A 170 22.02 -9.19 -2.15
N HIS A 171 20.80 -8.73 -2.52
CA HIS A 171 20.39 -7.35 -2.33
C HIS A 171 20.12 -7.03 -0.84
N PRO A 172 20.88 -6.14 -0.20
CA PRO A 172 20.63 -5.77 1.19
C PRO A 172 19.31 -5.01 1.38
N CYS A 173 18.80 -4.35 0.36
CA CYS A 173 17.52 -3.64 0.40
C CYS A 173 16.34 -4.58 0.67
N ILE A 174 16.36 -5.82 0.17
CA ILE A 174 15.26 -6.76 0.37
C ILE A 174 15.26 -7.24 1.82
N TYR A 175 14.18 -6.95 2.55
CA TYR A 175 14.07 -7.32 3.95
C TYR A 175 13.12 -8.49 4.21
N CYS A 176 12.19 -8.79 3.30
CA CYS A 176 11.28 -9.92 3.43
C CYS A 176 10.83 -10.48 2.07
N TRP A 177 10.35 -11.72 2.08
CA TRP A 177 9.79 -12.42 0.94
C TRP A 177 8.29 -12.57 1.07
N GLY A 178 7.52 -11.92 0.19
CA GLY A 178 6.07 -12.03 0.13
C GLY A 178 5.63 -13.29 -0.62
N VAL A 179 4.85 -14.15 0.04
CA VAL A 179 4.43 -15.45 -0.51
C VAL A 179 3.01 -15.44 -1.07
N GLN A 180 2.20 -14.42 -0.75
CA GLN A 180 0.85 -14.28 -1.30
C GLN A 180 0.28 -12.87 -1.10
N ASN A 181 -0.70 -12.51 -1.94
CA ASN A 181 -1.55 -11.34 -1.80
C ASN A 181 -3.03 -11.71 -1.97
N GLU A 182 -3.85 -11.41 -0.97
CA GLU A 182 -5.33 -11.54 -0.99
C GLU A 182 -5.87 -12.92 -1.40
N ILE A 183 -5.08 -13.96 -1.24
CA ILE A 183 -5.36 -15.29 -1.78
C ILE A 183 -6.67 -15.91 -1.26
N THR A 184 -7.17 -15.47 -0.09
CA THR A 184 -8.44 -15.94 0.47
C THR A 184 -9.68 -15.36 -0.23
N MET A 185 -9.52 -14.48 -1.23
CA MET A 185 -10.62 -14.05 -2.10
C MET A 185 -11.24 -15.22 -2.89
N SER A 186 -10.46 -16.25 -3.22
CA SER A 186 -10.96 -17.47 -3.86
C SER A 186 -11.57 -18.50 -2.92
N GLY A 187 -11.79 -18.12 -1.66
CA GLY A 187 -12.27 -19.01 -0.61
C GLY A 187 -11.13 -19.68 0.16
N LYS A 188 -11.48 -20.28 1.31
CA LYS A 188 -10.52 -20.98 2.19
C LYS A 188 -10.62 -22.47 1.98
N THR A 189 -9.64 -23.07 1.32
CA THR A 189 -9.52 -24.51 1.15
C THR A 189 -8.32 -25.06 1.95
N LYS A 190 -8.33 -26.35 2.25
CA LYS A 190 -7.16 -26.99 2.89
C LYS A 190 -5.95 -26.96 1.97
N SER A 191 -6.13 -27.10 0.65
CA SER A 191 -5.06 -27.01 -0.33
C SER A 191 -4.43 -25.63 -0.37
N LEU A 192 -5.22 -24.56 -0.27
CA LEU A 192 -4.74 -23.19 -0.19
C LEU A 192 -3.84 -22.99 1.05
N GLU A 193 -4.33 -23.35 2.23
CA GLU A 193 -3.54 -23.20 3.47
C GLU A 193 -2.24 -24.01 3.39
N GLN A 194 -2.30 -25.27 2.93
CA GLN A 194 -1.12 -26.11 2.76
C GLN A 194 -0.17 -25.53 1.70
N GLY A 195 -0.69 -24.97 0.64
CA GLY A 195 0.11 -24.33 -0.42
C GLY A 195 0.91 -23.15 0.12
N ILE A 196 0.26 -22.25 0.90
CA ILE A 196 0.96 -21.10 1.48
C ILE A 196 2.00 -21.55 2.52
N ARG A 197 1.72 -22.57 3.34
CA ARG A 197 2.74 -23.18 4.23
C ARG A 197 3.93 -23.69 3.44
N THR A 198 3.69 -24.37 2.33
CA THR A 198 4.77 -24.89 1.47
C THR A 198 5.62 -23.77 0.86
N LEU A 199 5.01 -22.65 0.43
CA LEU A 199 5.76 -21.49 -0.06
C LEU A 199 6.56 -20.82 1.06
N ASN A 200 5.98 -20.69 2.26
CA ASN A 200 6.68 -20.20 3.44
C ASN A 200 7.92 -21.04 3.76
N ASP A 201 7.77 -22.37 3.84
CA ASP A 201 8.87 -23.29 4.13
C ASP A 201 9.93 -23.28 3.02
N LEU A 202 9.52 -23.08 1.76
CA LEU A 202 10.42 -22.93 0.64
C LEU A 202 11.25 -21.64 0.75
N ALA A 203 10.62 -20.52 1.10
CA ALA A 203 11.32 -19.25 1.31
C ALA A 203 12.42 -19.39 2.36
N HIS A 204 12.10 -19.99 3.51
CA HIS A 204 13.09 -20.21 4.59
C HIS A 204 14.22 -21.18 4.22
N ARG A 205 13.94 -22.20 3.39
CA ARG A 205 15.00 -23.11 2.91
C ARG A 205 15.95 -22.42 1.94
N LEU A 206 15.45 -21.50 1.11
CA LEU A 206 16.25 -20.78 0.11
C LEU A 206 17.00 -19.60 0.71
N ASP A 207 16.40 -18.94 1.71
CA ASP A 207 16.99 -17.83 2.44
C ASP A 207 16.52 -17.81 3.91
N PRO A 208 17.29 -18.41 4.81
CA PRO A 208 16.97 -18.41 6.24
C PRO A 208 17.25 -17.08 6.94
N THR A 209 17.78 -16.08 6.23
CA THR A 209 18.20 -14.78 6.80
C THR A 209 17.11 -13.72 6.77
N ARG A 210 16.05 -13.94 6.00
CA ARG A 210 14.94 -12.99 5.85
C ARG A 210 13.61 -13.61 6.26
N PRO A 211 12.73 -12.84 6.92
CA PRO A 211 11.38 -13.29 7.21
C PRO A 211 10.53 -13.42 5.95
N SER A 212 9.55 -14.31 6.01
CA SER A 212 8.44 -14.39 5.07
C SER A 212 7.30 -13.45 5.48
N THR A 213 6.47 -13.06 4.51
CA THR A 213 5.29 -12.23 4.78
C THR A 213 4.11 -12.56 3.85
N SER A 214 2.91 -12.24 4.31
CA SER A 214 1.64 -12.37 3.58
C SER A 214 0.85 -11.07 3.64
N ALA A 215 0.15 -10.72 2.56
CA ALA A 215 -0.84 -9.65 2.56
C ALA A 215 -2.25 -10.24 2.53
N GLN A 216 -2.98 -10.10 3.63
CA GLN A 216 -4.34 -10.63 3.76
C GLN A 216 -5.35 -9.62 3.22
N VAL A 217 -6.37 -10.11 2.52
CA VAL A 217 -7.51 -9.28 2.13
C VAL A 217 -8.32 -8.87 3.36
N MET A 218 -8.93 -7.69 3.34
CA MET A 218 -9.70 -7.16 4.48
C MET A 218 -10.81 -8.11 5.00
N MET A 219 -11.33 -8.99 4.16
CA MET A 219 -12.32 -10.00 4.54
C MET A 219 -11.72 -11.25 5.20
N CYS A 220 -10.41 -11.40 5.22
CA CYS A 220 -9.77 -12.45 5.99
C CYS A 220 -9.98 -12.17 7.49
N GLY A 221 -10.75 -13.02 8.16
CA GLY A 221 -11.08 -12.82 9.58
C GLY A 221 -9.81 -12.74 10.44
N ILE A 222 -9.83 -11.88 11.46
CA ILE A 222 -8.69 -11.70 12.38
C ILE A 222 -8.29 -12.99 13.11
N SER A 223 -9.22 -13.94 13.26
CA SER A 223 -8.99 -15.26 13.85
C SER A 223 -8.51 -16.32 12.85
N SER A 224 -8.30 -15.95 11.58
CA SER A 224 -7.92 -16.90 10.53
C SER A 224 -6.57 -17.57 10.85
N PRO A 225 -6.43 -18.89 10.64
CA PRO A 225 -5.15 -19.57 10.77
C PRO A 225 -4.10 -19.05 9.75
N MET A 226 -4.54 -18.44 8.66
CA MET A 226 -3.67 -17.79 7.68
C MET A 226 -2.76 -16.72 8.30
N ASN A 227 -3.21 -16.08 9.39
CA ASN A 227 -2.45 -15.03 10.10
C ASN A 227 -1.23 -15.58 10.88
N ARG A 228 -1.00 -16.90 10.89
CA ARG A 228 0.10 -17.54 11.61
C ARG A 228 0.95 -18.44 10.72
N ILE A 229 0.87 -18.27 9.42
CA ILE A 229 1.68 -19.09 8.49
C ILE A 229 3.03 -18.43 8.26
N THR A 230 3.04 -17.13 8.01
CA THR A 230 4.27 -16.37 7.74
C THR A 230 4.75 -15.63 8.99
N ASP A 231 6.02 -15.24 9.02
CA ASP A 231 6.63 -14.55 10.16
C ASP A 231 6.05 -13.16 10.39
N LEU A 232 5.71 -12.47 9.30
CA LEU A 232 5.12 -11.14 9.29
C LEU A 232 3.74 -11.19 8.65
N GLN A 233 2.85 -10.34 9.12
CA GLN A 233 1.50 -10.23 8.56
C GLN A 233 1.22 -8.82 8.07
N GLY A 234 0.68 -8.72 6.86
CA GLY A 234 0.08 -7.53 6.30
C GLY A 234 -1.43 -7.69 6.12
N TYR A 235 -2.15 -6.58 6.19
CA TYR A 235 -3.55 -6.52 5.83
C TYR A 235 -3.80 -5.39 4.84
N ASN A 236 -4.56 -5.69 3.78
CA ASN A 236 -5.08 -4.73 2.83
C ASN A 236 -6.40 -4.21 3.37
N LEU A 237 -6.42 -2.97 3.90
CA LEU A 237 -7.58 -2.40 4.57
C LEU A 237 -8.03 -1.12 3.89
N TYR A 238 -9.27 -1.11 3.40
CA TYR A 238 -9.83 -0.01 2.62
C TYR A 238 -11.10 0.57 3.27
N PHE A 239 -11.12 0.68 4.61
CA PHE A 239 -12.20 1.38 5.32
C PHE A 239 -12.26 2.84 4.87
N GLY A 240 -13.44 3.33 4.53
CA GLY A 240 -13.63 4.66 3.97
C GLY A 240 -13.50 4.74 2.45
N TRP A 241 -13.11 3.64 1.79
CA TRP A 241 -13.19 3.57 0.33
C TRP A 241 -14.22 2.53 -0.12
N TYR A 242 -14.02 1.26 0.16
CA TYR A 242 -14.96 0.21 -0.23
C TYR A 242 -16.05 -0.05 0.81
N VAL A 243 -15.77 0.11 2.09
CA VAL A 243 -16.71 -0.16 3.19
C VAL A 243 -16.55 0.85 4.31
N GLN A 244 -17.63 1.12 5.05
CA GLN A 244 -17.66 1.97 6.24
C GLN A 244 -17.06 3.37 6.00
N THR A 245 -16.53 4.00 7.04
CA THR A 245 -15.79 5.26 6.98
C THR A 245 -14.33 5.01 7.31
N TYR A 246 -13.43 5.94 6.95
CA TYR A 246 -12.00 5.81 7.25
C TYR A 246 -11.70 5.76 8.75
N HIS A 247 -12.58 6.24 9.62
CA HIS A 247 -12.44 6.12 11.08
C HIS A 247 -12.52 4.68 11.59
N ALA A 248 -13.08 3.75 10.81
CA ALA A 248 -13.19 2.35 11.23
C ALA A 248 -11.82 1.64 11.33
N ILE A 249 -10.78 2.19 10.71
CA ILE A 249 -9.42 1.65 10.79
C ILE A 249 -8.90 1.61 12.23
N ASP A 250 -9.18 2.64 13.04
CA ASP A 250 -8.72 2.74 14.43
C ASP A 250 -9.24 1.56 15.26
N GLN A 251 -10.56 1.35 15.20
CA GLN A 251 -11.19 0.26 15.93
C GLN A 251 -10.68 -1.11 15.46
N TRP A 252 -10.48 -1.29 14.16
CA TRP A 252 -10.02 -2.57 13.62
C TRP A 252 -8.59 -2.88 14.08
N LEU A 253 -7.67 -1.91 14.00
CA LEU A 253 -6.28 -2.07 14.41
C LEU A 253 -6.19 -2.40 15.90
N ASP A 254 -6.89 -1.65 16.76
CA ASP A 254 -6.86 -1.85 18.20
C ASP A 254 -7.49 -3.19 18.61
N GLN A 255 -8.57 -3.62 17.95
CA GLN A 255 -9.17 -4.93 18.17
C GLN A 255 -8.25 -6.07 17.73
N PHE A 256 -7.58 -5.94 16.59
CA PHE A 256 -6.63 -6.95 16.12
C PHE A 256 -5.48 -7.12 17.10
N HIS A 257 -4.81 -6.05 17.45
CA HIS A 257 -3.67 -6.07 18.36
C HIS A 257 -4.05 -6.58 19.76
N LYS A 258 -5.20 -6.16 20.28
CA LYS A 258 -5.72 -6.66 21.56
C LYS A 258 -6.02 -8.17 21.53
N ALA A 259 -6.53 -8.69 20.42
CA ALA A 259 -6.90 -10.10 20.29
C ALA A 259 -5.69 -11.01 20.01
N TYR A 260 -4.68 -10.49 19.32
CA TYR A 260 -3.51 -11.23 18.84
C TYR A 260 -2.23 -10.39 18.96
N PRO A 261 -1.83 -10.03 20.20
CA PRO A 261 -0.69 -9.14 20.41
C PRO A 261 0.64 -9.73 19.91
N GLU A 262 0.74 -11.06 19.81
CA GLU A 262 1.94 -11.75 19.33
C GLU A 262 2.18 -11.62 17.82
N ILE A 263 1.17 -11.20 17.05
CA ILE A 263 1.28 -11.11 15.60
C ILE A 263 1.93 -9.77 15.20
N LYS A 264 3.02 -9.86 14.47
CA LYS A 264 3.73 -8.71 13.91
C LYS A 264 2.98 -8.18 12.69
N LEU A 265 2.20 -7.12 12.88
CA LEU A 265 1.26 -6.59 11.89
C LEU A 265 1.77 -5.34 11.18
N CYS A 266 1.43 -5.20 9.89
CA CYS A 266 1.47 -3.95 9.14
C CYS A 266 0.18 -3.73 8.32
N LEU A 267 0.02 -2.53 7.79
CA LEU A 267 -0.91 -2.26 6.71
C LEU A 267 -0.20 -2.45 5.37
N SER A 268 -0.48 -3.57 4.69
CA SER A 268 0.14 -3.88 3.40
C SER A 268 -0.45 -3.11 2.23
N GLU A 269 -1.72 -2.70 2.34
CA GLU A 269 -2.36 -1.78 1.39
C GLU A 269 -3.47 -0.98 2.08
N TYR A 270 -3.57 0.29 1.70
CA TYR A 270 -4.68 1.18 2.00
C TYR A 270 -4.65 2.38 1.07
N GLY A 271 -5.81 2.91 0.68
CA GLY A 271 -5.90 4.05 -0.21
C GLY A 271 -7.31 4.34 -0.70
N ALA A 272 -7.52 5.56 -1.16
CA ALA A 272 -8.73 6.01 -1.84
C ALA A 272 -8.37 6.54 -3.22
N GLU A 273 -9.29 6.46 -4.19
CA GLU A 273 -9.03 7.04 -5.51
C GLU A 273 -9.18 8.57 -5.46
N GLY A 274 -8.27 9.25 -6.14
CA GLY A 274 -8.31 10.70 -6.34
C GLY A 274 -7.99 11.02 -7.79
N ILE A 275 -8.96 11.61 -8.49
CA ILE A 275 -8.81 12.04 -9.89
C ILE A 275 -8.66 13.55 -9.88
N ILE A 276 -7.50 14.06 -10.29
CA ILE A 276 -7.09 15.47 -10.13
C ILE A 276 -8.05 16.50 -10.74
N LYS A 277 -8.92 16.12 -11.66
CA LYS A 277 -9.96 17.01 -12.21
C LYS A 277 -11.18 17.15 -11.31
N TYR A 278 -11.40 16.22 -10.36
CA TYR A 278 -12.55 16.27 -9.46
C TYR A 278 -12.14 16.92 -8.14
N GLN A 279 -12.88 17.94 -7.77
CA GLN A 279 -12.60 18.77 -6.61
C GLN A 279 -13.87 18.99 -5.80
N ALA A 280 -13.75 19.09 -4.50
CA ALA A 280 -14.87 19.35 -3.61
C ALA A 280 -14.39 20.07 -2.34
N GLU A 281 -15.23 20.89 -1.74
CA GLU A 281 -14.90 21.61 -0.51
C GLU A 281 -14.49 20.66 0.63
N GLN A 282 -15.21 19.57 0.82
CA GLN A 282 -14.91 18.58 1.86
C GLN A 282 -14.66 17.17 1.31
N GLY A 283 -15.11 16.88 0.11
CA GLY A 283 -15.11 15.54 -0.46
C GLY A 283 -16.00 14.56 0.32
N VAL A 284 -16.53 13.58 -0.36
CA VAL A 284 -17.30 12.48 0.25
C VAL A 284 -16.85 11.15 -0.31
N GLN A 285 -17.03 10.09 0.46
CA GLN A 285 -16.69 8.73 0.04
C GLN A 285 -17.32 8.41 -1.32
N GLY A 286 -16.50 7.99 -2.29
CA GLY A 286 -16.96 7.59 -3.63
C GLY A 286 -17.12 8.73 -4.63
N ASP A 287 -16.77 9.97 -4.29
CA ASP A 287 -16.80 11.11 -5.22
C ASP A 287 -15.57 11.23 -6.11
N TYR A 288 -14.56 10.42 -5.87
CA TYR A 288 -13.27 10.41 -6.56
C TYR A 288 -12.51 11.75 -6.52
N SER A 289 -12.92 12.68 -5.65
CA SER A 289 -12.26 13.97 -5.53
C SER A 289 -10.86 13.83 -4.91
N GLU A 290 -9.96 14.70 -5.33
CA GLU A 290 -8.64 14.80 -4.73
C GLU A 290 -8.72 15.19 -3.24
N SER A 291 -9.69 16.04 -2.91
CA SER A 291 -9.95 16.48 -1.53
C SER A 291 -10.33 15.31 -0.60
N TYR A 292 -11.18 14.39 -1.07
CA TYR A 292 -11.52 13.18 -0.29
C TYR A 292 -10.31 12.28 -0.12
N GLN A 293 -9.54 12.05 -1.19
CA GLN A 293 -8.31 11.26 -1.13
C GLN A 293 -7.35 11.80 -0.07
N ALA A 294 -7.11 13.11 -0.05
CA ALA A 294 -6.22 13.73 0.93
C ALA A 294 -6.69 13.53 2.37
N ARG A 295 -7.98 13.76 2.65
CA ARG A 295 -8.58 13.56 3.99
C ARG A 295 -8.56 12.11 4.45
N PHE A 296 -8.81 11.17 3.53
CA PHE A 296 -8.66 9.73 3.80
C PHE A 296 -7.23 9.41 4.26
N HIS A 297 -6.24 9.87 3.50
CA HIS A 297 -4.84 9.61 3.79
C HIS A 297 -4.34 10.35 5.04
N GLU A 298 -4.86 11.54 5.35
CA GLU A 298 -4.56 12.24 6.59
C GLU A 298 -4.94 11.40 7.81
N HIS A 299 -6.17 10.89 7.83
CA HIS A 299 -6.63 10.06 8.94
C HIS A 299 -5.80 8.78 9.09
N TYR A 300 -5.54 8.07 7.99
CA TYR A 300 -4.70 6.86 8.03
C TYR A 300 -3.27 7.14 8.47
N ALA A 301 -2.66 8.24 8.01
CA ALA A 301 -1.32 8.63 8.43
C ALA A 301 -1.23 8.87 9.94
N ARG A 302 -2.23 9.55 10.54
CA ARG A 302 -2.34 9.73 12.00
C ARG A 302 -2.55 8.41 12.72
N ALA A 303 -3.52 7.61 12.30
CA ALA A 303 -3.81 6.31 12.91
C ALA A 303 -2.59 5.38 12.94
N ILE A 304 -1.78 5.40 11.88
CA ILE A 304 -0.55 4.62 11.79
C ILE A 304 0.56 5.22 12.68
N ALA A 305 0.70 6.54 12.70
CA ALA A 305 1.72 7.22 13.50
C ALA A 305 1.55 6.99 15.00
N GLU A 306 0.31 6.91 15.49
CA GLU A 306 -0.05 6.68 16.89
C GLU A 306 0.18 5.24 17.38
N ARG A 307 0.48 4.27 16.48
CA ARG A 307 0.61 2.84 16.82
C ARG A 307 2.03 2.34 16.54
N GLU A 308 2.91 2.44 17.53
CA GLU A 308 4.32 2.02 17.40
C GLU A 308 4.48 0.53 17.07
N TRP A 309 3.57 -0.31 17.55
CA TRP A 309 3.59 -1.74 17.31
C TRP A 309 3.35 -2.16 15.84
N LEU A 310 2.75 -1.28 15.02
CA LEU A 310 2.74 -1.50 13.57
C LEU A 310 4.16 -1.36 13.02
N TRP A 311 4.74 -2.44 12.53
CA TRP A 311 6.11 -2.40 12.02
C TRP A 311 6.26 -1.59 10.72
N GLY A 312 5.16 -1.35 10.00
CA GLY A 312 5.16 -0.57 8.78
C GLY A 312 3.78 -0.38 8.18
N SER A 313 3.76 0.40 7.12
CA SER A 313 2.56 0.61 6.31
C SER A 313 2.93 0.89 4.86
N TYR A 314 2.08 0.49 3.91
CA TYR A 314 2.32 0.63 2.48
C TYR A 314 1.11 1.24 1.81
N VAL A 315 1.25 2.50 1.38
CA VAL A 315 0.19 3.20 0.64
C VAL A 315 -0.07 2.49 -0.68
N TRP A 316 -1.31 2.23 -0.98
CA TRP A 316 -1.76 1.79 -2.28
C TRP A 316 -2.33 2.96 -3.08
N ASN A 317 -1.56 3.57 -3.96
CA ASN A 317 -0.26 3.22 -4.48
C ASN A 317 0.62 4.49 -4.55
N MET A 318 1.92 4.38 -4.80
CA MET A 318 2.73 5.59 -5.04
C MET A 318 2.30 6.32 -6.31
N PHE A 319 1.97 5.56 -7.35
CA PHE A 319 1.58 6.09 -8.65
C PHE A 319 0.22 5.58 -9.09
N ASP A 320 -0.55 6.38 -9.80
CA ASP A 320 -1.62 5.84 -10.62
C ASP A 320 -1.02 4.86 -11.61
N PHE A 321 -1.71 3.76 -11.91
CA PHE A 321 -1.17 2.70 -12.76
C PHE A 321 -2.22 2.10 -13.70
N GLY A 322 -1.75 1.42 -14.74
CA GLY A 322 -2.59 0.74 -15.72
C GLY A 322 -3.33 -0.46 -15.12
N ALA A 323 -4.63 -0.49 -15.28
CA ALA A 323 -5.50 -1.57 -14.80
C ALA A 323 -6.62 -1.80 -15.83
N ALA A 324 -6.33 -2.63 -16.84
CA ALA A 324 -7.14 -2.79 -18.05
C ALA A 324 -8.64 -3.03 -17.80
N ASN A 325 -8.95 -3.72 -16.71
CA ASN A 325 -10.33 -4.08 -16.38
C ASN A 325 -11.03 -3.04 -15.50
N ARG A 326 -10.40 -1.94 -15.13
CA ARG A 326 -11.02 -0.88 -14.33
C ARG A 326 -11.72 0.14 -15.21
N ASP A 327 -12.91 0.55 -14.75
CA ASP A 327 -13.71 1.63 -15.34
C ASP A 327 -14.41 2.37 -14.20
N GLU A 328 -13.61 3.04 -13.38
CA GLU A 328 -14.05 3.70 -12.16
C GLU A 328 -13.78 5.20 -12.24
N GLY A 329 -14.67 6.02 -11.69
CA GLY A 329 -14.53 7.47 -11.68
C GLY A 329 -14.51 8.11 -13.08
N GLY A 330 -15.01 7.41 -14.11
CA GLY A 330 -14.98 7.87 -15.50
C GLY A 330 -13.60 7.85 -16.16
N VAL A 331 -12.66 7.07 -15.62
CA VAL A 331 -11.31 6.87 -16.20
C VAL A 331 -11.08 5.38 -16.43
N LYS A 332 -11.17 4.98 -17.72
CA LYS A 332 -10.99 3.57 -18.12
C LYS A 332 -9.54 3.13 -18.08
N GLY A 333 -9.32 1.87 -17.69
CA GLY A 333 -8.02 1.21 -17.76
C GLY A 333 -6.99 1.76 -16.77
N ARG A 334 -7.43 2.39 -15.67
CA ARG A 334 -6.54 3.00 -14.67
C ARG A 334 -7.03 2.79 -13.26
N ASN A 335 -6.09 2.56 -12.34
CA ASN A 335 -6.28 2.74 -10.92
C ASN A 335 -5.76 4.13 -10.52
N ASN A 336 -6.61 4.95 -9.90
CA ASN A 336 -6.28 6.34 -9.56
C ASN A 336 -5.98 6.52 -8.05
N LYS A 337 -5.53 5.46 -7.36
CA LYS A 337 -5.14 5.54 -5.94
C LYS A 337 -3.72 6.07 -5.71
N GLY A 338 -3.01 6.41 -6.78
CA GLY A 338 -1.66 6.98 -6.69
C GLY A 338 -1.62 8.27 -5.88
N LEU A 339 -0.52 8.49 -5.16
CA LEU A 339 -0.15 9.79 -4.61
C LEU A 339 0.34 10.73 -5.72
N VAL A 340 0.80 10.15 -6.81
CA VAL A 340 1.29 10.84 -8.01
C VAL A 340 0.60 10.26 -9.25
N THR A 341 0.32 11.09 -10.24
CA THR A 341 -0.32 10.66 -11.48
C THR A 341 0.53 9.67 -12.29
N ILE A 342 -0.10 8.87 -13.17
CA ILE A 342 0.56 7.81 -13.95
C ILE A 342 1.72 8.32 -14.82
N ASP A 343 1.68 9.58 -15.24
CA ASP A 343 2.75 10.23 -16.02
C ASP A 343 3.87 10.82 -15.16
N ARG A 344 3.79 10.68 -13.84
CA ARG A 344 4.73 11.20 -12.81
C ARG A 344 4.81 12.72 -12.73
N LYS A 345 3.92 13.45 -13.37
CA LYS A 345 4.01 14.93 -13.45
C LYS A 345 3.34 15.65 -12.30
N THR A 346 2.25 15.08 -11.78
CA THR A 346 1.44 15.77 -10.76
C THR A 346 1.49 15.01 -9.45
N ARG A 347 1.99 15.65 -8.41
CA ARG A 347 1.82 15.24 -7.01
C ARG A 347 0.43 15.66 -6.58
N LYS A 348 -0.37 14.71 -6.09
CA LYS A 348 -1.70 15.00 -5.55
C LYS A 348 -1.59 15.54 -4.13
N ASP A 349 -2.64 16.13 -3.60
CA ASP A 349 -2.66 16.64 -2.23
C ASP A 349 -2.28 15.56 -1.20
N SER A 350 -2.69 14.31 -1.44
CA SER A 350 -2.33 13.15 -0.61
C SER A 350 -0.82 12.86 -0.55
N PHE A 351 -0.04 13.25 -1.56
CA PHE A 351 1.42 13.20 -1.53
C PHE A 351 1.98 14.11 -0.44
N TYR A 352 1.46 15.33 -0.35
CA TYR A 352 1.91 16.32 0.65
C TYR A 352 1.45 15.97 2.07
N VAL A 353 0.34 15.26 2.22
CA VAL A 353 -0.01 14.63 3.50
C VAL A 353 1.13 13.75 3.99
N TYR A 354 1.59 12.78 3.17
CA TYR A 354 2.68 11.90 3.58
C TYR A 354 4.01 12.63 3.71
N LYS A 355 4.30 13.60 2.86
CA LYS A 355 5.50 14.43 3.01
C LYS A 355 5.51 15.13 4.38
N ALA A 356 4.37 15.59 4.87
CA ALA A 356 4.27 16.20 6.21
C ALA A 356 4.53 15.20 7.35
N PHE A 357 4.12 13.94 7.20
CA PHE A 357 4.33 12.90 8.22
C PHE A 357 5.71 12.23 8.15
N TRP A 358 6.32 12.16 6.97
CA TRP A 358 7.46 11.27 6.71
C TRP A 358 8.77 11.98 6.41
N SER A 359 8.72 13.17 5.79
CA SER A 359 9.93 13.89 5.38
C SER A 359 10.48 14.77 6.50
N ASP A 360 11.81 14.83 6.59
CA ASP A 360 12.52 15.75 7.46
C ASP A 360 12.90 17.06 6.73
N GLU A 361 12.70 17.13 5.39
CA GLU A 361 12.92 18.36 4.62
C GLU A 361 11.82 19.38 4.95
N PRO A 362 12.17 20.59 5.42
CA PRO A 362 11.20 21.63 5.67
C PRO A 362 10.40 21.98 4.43
N PHE A 363 9.08 22.06 4.54
CA PHE A 363 8.21 22.48 3.44
C PHE A 363 6.88 23.03 3.95
N VAL A 364 6.18 23.76 3.07
CA VAL A 364 4.78 24.15 3.21
C VAL A 364 4.08 23.96 1.87
N HIS A 365 2.84 23.46 1.87
CA HIS A 365 2.02 23.32 0.67
C HIS A 365 0.56 23.59 0.98
N ILE A 366 -0.07 24.45 0.18
CA ILE A 366 -1.51 24.71 0.25
C ILE A 366 -2.22 23.63 -0.56
N GLY A 367 -3.08 22.85 0.08
CA GLY A 367 -3.92 21.86 -0.61
C GLY A 367 -5.08 22.51 -1.37
N GLY A 368 -5.63 21.76 -2.32
CA GLY A 368 -6.68 22.26 -3.21
C GLY A 368 -6.19 23.28 -4.24
N GLU A 369 -4.91 23.20 -4.65
CA GLU A 369 -4.35 24.04 -5.72
C GLU A 369 -5.15 23.93 -7.02
N ARG A 370 -5.68 22.76 -7.33
CA ARG A 370 -6.50 22.48 -8.53
C ARG A 370 -7.98 22.80 -8.34
N PHE A 371 -8.41 23.09 -7.11
CA PHE A 371 -9.75 23.61 -6.80
C PHE A 371 -9.77 25.12 -6.95
N VAL A 372 -9.56 25.59 -8.19
CA VAL A 372 -9.44 27.02 -8.53
C VAL A 372 -10.76 27.76 -8.37
N ASP A 373 -11.85 27.25 -8.97
CA ASP A 373 -13.18 27.85 -8.90
C ASP A 373 -13.86 27.49 -7.58
N ARG A 374 -14.10 28.48 -6.72
CA ARG A 374 -14.80 28.30 -5.45
C ARG A 374 -16.03 29.20 -5.41
N VAL A 375 -17.13 28.71 -4.86
CA VAL A 375 -18.34 29.51 -4.75
C VAL A 375 -18.10 30.69 -3.82
N ILE A 376 -18.57 31.88 -4.24
CA ILE A 376 -18.47 33.10 -3.44
C ILE A 376 -19.10 32.89 -2.06
N GLY A 377 -18.38 33.29 -1.00
CA GLY A 377 -18.75 33.09 0.39
C GLY A 377 -17.53 32.77 1.25
N GLU A 378 -17.52 31.60 1.86
CA GLU A 378 -16.40 31.14 2.70
C GLU A 378 -15.90 29.77 2.21
N THR A 379 -14.59 29.53 2.31
CA THR A 379 -13.97 28.23 2.00
C THR A 379 -13.03 27.79 3.11
N THR A 380 -12.68 26.52 3.14
CA THR A 380 -11.67 25.95 4.02
C THR A 380 -10.43 25.59 3.22
N VAL A 381 -9.27 26.04 3.67
CA VAL A 381 -7.98 25.84 3.01
C VAL A 381 -7.10 24.93 3.87
N PRO A 382 -6.84 23.68 3.46
CA PRO A 382 -5.86 22.82 4.13
C PRO A 382 -4.45 23.26 3.75
N VAL A 383 -3.54 23.26 4.72
CA VAL A 383 -2.11 23.47 4.49
C VAL A 383 -1.33 22.33 5.14
N TYR A 384 -0.45 21.74 4.36
CA TYR A 384 0.41 20.62 4.77
C TYR A 384 1.82 21.14 5.04
N SER A 385 2.37 20.79 6.21
CA SER A 385 3.72 21.18 6.60
C SER A 385 4.25 20.25 7.68
N ASN A 386 5.55 20.01 7.69
CA ASN A 386 6.24 19.34 8.81
C ASN A 386 6.82 20.35 9.83
N LEU A 387 6.49 21.63 9.69
CA LEU A 387 6.89 22.71 10.59
C LEU A 387 5.79 23.03 11.59
N PRO A 388 6.11 23.53 12.81
CA PRO A 388 5.15 23.63 13.90
C PRO A 388 4.15 24.77 13.78
N GLU A 389 4.36 25.70 12.85
CA GLU A 389 3.51 26.88 12.66
C GLU A 389 3.47 27.25 11.16
N VAL A 390 2.29 27.68 10.72
CA VAL A 390 2.04 28.13 9.33
C VAL A 390 1.31 29.47 9.37
N THR A 391 1.75 30.43 8.55
CA THR A 391 1.05 31.66 8.26
C THR A 391 0.43 31.58 6.87
N LEU A 392 -0.89 31.75 6.76
CA LEU A 392 -1.61 31.89 5.50
C LEU A 392 -1.96 33.38 5.29
N THR A 393 -1.49 33.96 4.22
CA THR A 393 -1.81 35.33 3.81
C THR A 393 -2.92 35.31 2.77
N VAL A 394 -4.00 36.03 3.01
CA VAL A 394 -5.19 36.15 2.16
C VAL A 394 -5.41 37.64 1.88
N ASN A 395 -5.34 38.07 0.64
CA ASN A 395 -5.50 39.49 0.27
C ASN A 395 -4.59 40.46 1.08
N GLY A 396 -3.39 40.01 1.45
CA GLY A 396 -2.43 40.79 2.23
C GLY A 396 -2.60 40.68 3.75
N GLU A 397 -3.65 40.03 4.24
CA GLU A 397 -3.91 39.83 5.67
C GLU A 397 -3.37 38.45 6.12
N PRO A 398 -2.38 38.40 7.03
CA PRO A 398 -1.81 37.16 7.51
C PRO A 398 -2.65 36.54 8.64
N ILE A 399 -2.80 35.21 8.61
CA ILE A 399 -3.44 34.40 9.64
C ILE A 399 -2.44 33.31 10.05
N THR A 400 -1.99 33.32 11.30
CA THR A 400 -1.02 32.34 11.80
C THR A 400 -1.70 31.30 12.68
N LYS A 401 -1.40 30.01 12.45
CA LYS A 401 -1.91 28.88 13.24
C LYS A 401 -0.81 27.89 13.56
N PRO A 402 -0.86 27.21 14.72
CA PRO A 402 -0.04 26.04 14.97
C PRO A 402 -0.37 24.93 13.95
N CYS A 403 0.65 24.19 13.52
CA CYS A 403 0.52 23.11 12.57
C CYS A 403 1.08 21.81 13.14
N ASP A 404 0.24 20.78 13.18
CA ASP A 404 0.64 19.39 13.41
C ASP A 404 0.38 18.59 12.14
N ARG A 405 1.34 18.67 11.20
CA ARG A 405 1.31 18.02 9.86
C ARG A 405 0.28 18.61 8.91
N VAL A 406 -0.93 18.88 9.37
CA VAL A 406 -2.01 19.48 8.60
C VAL A 406 -2.69 20.54 9.46
N VAL A 407 -2.93 21.72 8.88
CA VAL A 407 -3.72 22.80 9.51
C VAL A 407 -4.81 23.26 8.54
N TYR A 408 -6.01 23.45 9.06
CA TYR A 408 -7.15 23.95 8.31
C TYR A 408 -7.39 25.42 8.63
N PHE A 409 -7.36 26.27 7.60
CA PHE A 409 -7.77 27.66 7.67
C PHE A 409 -9.23 27.74 7.22
N GLU A 410 -10.12 27.78 8.18
CA GLU A 410 -11.57 27.85 7.97
C GLU A 410 -12.02 29.30 7.76
N LYS A 411 -13.20 29.47 7.12
CA LYS A 411 -13.84 30.76 6.88
C LYS A 411 -12.98 31.76 6.11
N ILE A 412 -12.18 31.25 5.17
CA ILE A 412 -11.43 32.10 4.26
C ILE A 412 -12.41 32.73 3.27
N PRO A 413 -12.46 34.08 3.17
CA PRO A 413 -13.40 34.75 2.29
C PRO A 413 -13.08 34.48 0.80
N VAL A 414 -14.10 34.12 0.05
CA VAL A 414 -14.07 33.99 -1.40
C VAL A 414 -14.89 35.13 -1.99
N THR A 415 -14.23 36.08 -2.61
CA THR A 415 -14.87 37.22 -3.29
C THR A 415 -14.87 37.03 -4.79
N ALA A 416 -15.70 37.76 -5.52
CA ALA A 416 -15.71 37.72 -6.98
C ALA A 416 -14.33 38.09 -7.55
N GLY A 417 -13.86 37.35 -8.54
CA GLY A 417 -12.54 37.52 -9.14
C GLY A 417 -11.46 36.63 -8.55
N GLU A 418 -10.20 36.96 -8.80
CA GLU A 418 -9.05 36.17 -8.37
C GLU A 418 -8.55 36.61 -7.00
N THR A 419 -8.17 35.63 -6.18
CA THR A 419 -7.52 35.80 -4.88
C THR A 419 -6.26 34.95 -4.84
N VAL A 420 -5.16 35.52 -4.38
CA VAL A 420 -3.91 34.80 -4.12
C VAL A 420 -3.87 34.39 -2.65
N LEU A 421 -3.62 33.12 -2.41
CA LEU A 421 -3.35 32.57 -1.10
C LEU A 421 -1.87 32.23 -1.02
N THR A 422 -1.18 32.73 -0.01
CA THR A 422 0.25 32.44 0.20
C THR A 422 0.45 31.85 1.58
N ALA A 423 1.00 30.64 1.66
CA ALA A 423 1.39 30.00 2.92
C ALA A 423 2.89 30.11 3.13
N GLU A 424 3.31 30.43 4.35
CA GLU A 424 4.70 30.55 4.77
C GLU A 424 4.94 29.76 6.05
N ALA A 425 6.06 29.02 6.10
CA ALA A 425 6.51 28.31 7.30
C ALA A 425 8.04 28.12 7.23
N GLY A 426 8.77 28.54 8.28
CA GLY A 426 10.22 28.30 8.42
C GLY A 426 11.08 28.71 7.22
N GLY A 427 10.69 29.75 6.50
CA GLY A 427 11.38 30.22 5.28
C GLY A 427 10.92 29.52 3.99
N CYS A 428 10.04 28.52 4.06
CA CYS A 428 9.39 27.93 2.89
C CYS A 428 8.13 28.71 2.53
N THR A 429 7.82 28.81 1.24
CA THR A 429 6.64 29.53 0.73
C THR A 429 5.96 28.74 -0.36
N HIS A 430 4.62 28.73 -0.36
CA HIS A 430 3.79 28.20 -1.43
C HIS A 430 2.60 29.12 -1.70
N SER A 431 2.27 29.37 -2.96
CA SER A 431 1.16 30.24 -3.35
C SER A 431 0.25 29.54 -4.36
N ILE A 432 -1.05 29.74 -4.20
CA ILE A 432 -2.08 29.30 -5.16
C ILE A 432 -2.99 30.45 -5.53
N HIS A 433 -3.70 30.28 -6.64
CA HIS A 433 -4.75 31.19 -7.09
C HIS A 433 -6.10 30.51 -6.98
N ILE A 434 -7.08 31.19 -6.38
CA ILE A 434 -8.47 30.79 -6.39
C ILE A 434 -9.31 31.85 -7.08
N ARG A 435 -10.43 31.45 -7.67
CA ARG A 435 -11.36 32.35 -8.34
C ARG A 435 -12.77 32.18 -7.73
N GLY A 436 -13.32 33.30 -7.26
CA GLY A 436 -14.71 33.34 -6.78
C GLY A 436 -15.71 33.31 -7.92
N VAL A 437 -16.60 32.34 -7.90
CA VAL A 437 -17.66 32.10 -8.89
C VAL A 437 -19.03 32.08 -8.22
N GLU A 438 -20.11 32.38 -8.96
CA GLU A 438 -21.47 32.37 -8.41
C GLU A 438 -22.01 30.94 -8.22
N GLU A 439 -21.62 29.99 -9.10
CA GLU A 439 -22.08 28.62 -9.08
C GLU A 439 -20.88 27.63 -9.10
N GLU A 440 -21.08 26.43 -8.56
CA GLU A 440 -20.06 25.37 -8.62
C GLU A 440 -19.68 25.02 -10.06
N ASN A 441 -18.39 24.85 -10.31
CA ASN A 441 -17.90 24.38 -11.60
C ASN A 441 -18.29 22.91 -11.82
N PRO A 442 -19.18 22.59 -12.78
CA PRO A 442 -19.66 21.23 -12.99
C PRO A 442 -18.56 20.24 -13.42
N ALA A 443 -17.43 20.74 -13.92
CA ALA A 443 -16.29 19.90 -14.30
C ALA A 443 -15.60 19.25 -13.08
N TYR A 444 -15.78 19.79 -11.89
CA TYR A 444 -15.24 19.24 -10.66
C TYR A 444 -16.02 18.03 -10.13
N LYS A 445 -17.20 17.78 -10.63
CA LYS A 445 -18.01 16.63 -10.26
C LYS A 445 -17.96 15.56 -11.34
N MET A 446 -17.90 14.32 -10.89
CA MET A 446 -18.02 13.18 -11.80
C MET A 446 -19.39 13.20 -12.48
N GLN A 447 -19.38 13.09 -13.80
CA GLN A 447 -20.59 12.99 -14.59
C GLN A 447 -20.99 11.53 -14.79
N GLY A 448 -22.25 11.18 -14.51
CA GLY A 448 -22.79 9.83 -14.66
C GLY A 448 -22.66 8.94 -13.43
N ASP A 449 -23.00 7.67 -13.58
CA ASP A 449 -22.88 6.68 -12.52
C ASP A 449 -21.42 6.35 -12.28
N SER A 450 -21.01 6.33 -11.03
CA SER A 450 -19.63 6.11 -10.62
C SER A 450 -19.04 4.77 -11.03
N GLY A 451 -19.88 3.85 -11.51
CA GLY A 451 -19.45 2.47 -11.75
C GLY A 451 -18.75 1.87 -10.52
N SER A 452 -19.22 2.23 -9.36
CA SER A 452 -18.51 2.43 -8.10
C SER A 452 -17.87 1.22 -7.45
N PHE A 453 -17.80 0.07 -8.10
CA PHE A 453 -17.15 -1.09 -7.51
C PHE A 453 -16.36 -1.88 -8.55
N VAL A 454 -15.20 -2.35 -8.12
CA VAL A 454 -14.31 -3.22 -8.90
C VAL A 454 -15.06 -4.48 -9.29
N LYS A 455 -15.66 -4.49 -10.45
CA LYS A 455 -16.48 -5.62 -10.94
C LYS A 455 -15.70 -6.92 -11.09
N ASN A 456 -14.39 -6.89 -11.05
CA ASN A 456 -13.51 -8.01 -11.46
C ASN A 456 -12.75 -8.68 -10.34
N TRP A 457 -12.80 -8.19 -9.11
CA TRP A 457 -12.08 -8.85 -8.02
C TRP A 457 -12.63 -10.23 -7.69
N PHE A 458 -13.90 -10.47 -8.00
CA PHE A 458 -14.64 -11.67 -7.62
C PHE A 458 -15.16 -12.49 -8.81
N VAL A 459 -14.82 -12.13 -10.05
CA VAL A 459 -15.31 -12.86 -11.21
C VAL A 459 -14.54 -14.18 -11.33
N ASN A 460 -15.25 -15.31 -11.12
CA ASN A 460 -14.78 -16.59 -11.61
C ASN A 460 -14.59 -16.49 -13.12
N ALA A 461 -13.47 -16.97 -13.64
CA ALA A 461 -13.08 -16.83 -15.04
C ALA A 461 -14.12 -17.35 -16.06
N ASP A 462 -15.09 -18.12 -15.61
CA ASP A 462 -16.17 -18.72 -16.42
C ASP A 462 -17.58 -18.24 -16.06
N GLY A 463 -17.72 -17.33 -15.09
CA GLY A 463 -19.01 -16.72 -14.70
C GLY A 463 -20.05 -17.70 -14.11
N LYS A 464 -19.64 -18.94 -13.79
CA LYS A 464 -20.55 -19.96 -13.28
C LYS A 464 -20.56 -19.99 -11.75
N ARG A 465 -21.77 -20.02 -11.18
CA ARG A 465 -21.94 -20.25 -9.74
C ARG A 465 -21.62 -21.69 -9.38
N ASN A 466 -20.84 -21.87 -8.33
CA ASN A 466 -20.59 -23.18 -7.75
C ASN A 466 -21.66 -23.48 -6.67
N PRO A 467 -22.45 -24.56 -6.79
CA PRO A 467 -23.52 -24.89 -5.84
C PRO A 467 -23.03 -25.23 -4.43
N ASP A 468 -21.76 -25.58 -4.26
CA ASP A 468 -21.14 -25.91 -2.98
C ASP A 468 -20.78 -24.66 -2.15
N TYR A 469 -20.93 -23.49 -2.74
CA TYR A 469 -20.66 -22.20 -2.09
C TYR A 469 -21.95 -21.42 -1.86
N PHE A 470 -21.95 -20.53 -0.85
CA PHE A 470 -23.07 -19.65 -0.59
C PHE A 470 -23.30 -18.67 -1.74
N SER A 471 -24.56 -18.24 -1.91
CA SER A 471 -24.98 -17.25 -2.88
C SER A 471 -26.07 -16.33 -2.30
N VAL A 472 -26.41 -15.25 -2.99
CA VAL A 472 -27.55 -14.41 -2.61
C VAL A 472 -28.90 -15.14 -2.68
N ASP A 473 -28.95 -16.30 -3.32
CA ASP A 473 -30.15 -17.15 -3.40
C ASP A 473 -30.31 -18.09 -2.19
N ASP A 474 -29.26 -18.24 -1.35
CA ASP A 474 -29.34 -19.00 -0.13
C ASP A 474 -30.13 -18.27 0.97
N ARG A 475 -30.66 -19.02 1.93
CA ARG A 475 -31.38 -18.45 3.07
C ARG A 475 -30.41 -17.85 4.08
N VAL A 476 -30.74 -16.70 4.62
CA VAL A 476 -29.94 -16.02 5.67
C VAL A 476 -29.64 -16.93 6.85
N GLY A 477 -30.58 -17.77 7.26
CA GLY A 477 -30.38 -18.72 8.35
C GLY A 477 -29.28 -19.76 8.08
N ALA A 478 -29.05 -20.13 6.82
CA ALA A 478 -27.94 -21.01 6.46
C ALA A 478 -26.60 -20.25 6.54
N LEU A 479 -26.56 -19.02 6.03
CA LEU A 479 -25.38 -18.17 6.07
C LEU A 479 -24.94 -17.83 7.51
N LEU A 480 -25.89 -17.57 8.41
CA LEU A 480 -25.62 -17.22 9.80
C LEU A 480 -24.97 -18.37 10.61
N LYS A 481 -24.97 -19.60 10.11
CA LYS A 481 -24.23 -20.71 10.71
C LYS A 481 -22.73 -20.68 10.38
N SER A 482 -22.34 -20.02 9.30
CA SER A 482 -20.94 -19.86 8.90
C SER A 482 -20.25 -18.78 9.73
N LYS A 483 -19.10 -19.13 10.35
CA LYS A 483 -18.28 -18.17 11.10
C LYS A 483 -17.73 -17.07 10.21
N ASP A 484 -17.43 -17.37 8.95
CA ASP A 484 -16.91 -16.41 7.98
C ASP A 484 -17.97 -15.38 7.61
N VAL A 485 -19.22 -15.83 7.38
CA VAL A 485 -20.35 -14.91 7.15
C VAL A 485 -20.65 -14.05 8.37
N GLN A 486 -20.60 -14.64 9.58
CA GLN A 486 -20.78 -13.86 10.82
C GLN A 486 -19.70 -12.78 10.98
N SER A 487 -18.45 -13.09 10.62
CA SER A 487 -17.34 -12.13 10.64
C SER A 487 -17.58 -10.96 9.68
N LEU A 488 -18.06 -11.27 8.47
CA LEU A 488 -18.44 -10.26 7.47
C LEU A 488 -19.56 -9.34 7.92
N ILE A 489 -20.63 -9.93 8.47
CA ILE A 489 -21.77 -9.15 8.96
C ILE A 489 -21.29 -8.18 10.04
N ARG A 490 -20.43 -8.63 10.95
CA ARG A 490 -19.84 -7.75 11.98
C ARG A 490 -18.99 -6.64 11.35
N MET A 491 -18.21 -6.97 10.34
CA MET A 491 -17.36 -6.02 9.63
C MET A 491 -18.18 -4.99 8.84
N GLY A 492 -19.25 -5.44 8.14
CA GLY A 492 -20.13 -4.55 7.39
C GLY A 492 -21.03 -3.67 8.26
N LEU A 493 -21.37 -4.12 9.46
CA LEU A 493 -22.20 -3.35 10.39
C LEU A 493 -21.37 -2.37 11.25
N GLY A 494 -20.07 -2.56 11.37
CA GLY A 494 -19.20 -1.72 12.21
C GLY A 494 -19.70 -1.66 13.66
N SER A 495 -19.77 -0.46 14.20
CA SER A 495 -20.30 -0.20 15.55
C SER A 495 -21.84 -0.24 15.65
N ARG A 496 -22.55 -0.41 14.53
CA ARG A 496 -24.02 -0.44 14.53
C ARG A 496 -24.51 -1.72 15.21
N LYS A 497 -25.19 -1.57 16.34
CA LYS A 497 -25.87 -2.68 17.02
C LYS A 497 -27.16 -3.00 16.28
N VAL A 498 -27.17 -4.09 15.52
CA VAL A 498 -28.40 -4.64 14.96
C VAL A 498 -29.04 -5.56 16.02
N PRO A 499 -30.29 -5.32 16.40
CA PRO A 499 -30.97 -6.18 17.36
C PRO A 499 -30.99 -7.64 16.89
N SER A 500 -30.67 -8.58 17.77
CA SER A 500 -30.63 -10.01 17.46
C SER A 500 -31.95 -10.56 16.91
N VAL A 501 -33.07 -9.95 17.29
CA VAL A 501 -34.41 -10.28 16.79
C VAL A 501 -34.53 -10.08 15.27
N LEU A 502 -33.85 -9.08 14.70
CA LEU A 502 -33.86 -8.86 13.25
C LEU A 502 -33.16 -9.97 12.48
N PHE A 503 -32.09 -10.52 13.03
CA PHE A 503 -31.43 -11.70 12.46
C PHE A 503 -32.35 -12.92 12.51
N THR A 504 -33.12 -13.09 13.60
CA THR A 504 -34.09 -14.19 13.73
C THR A 504 -35.21 -14.08 12.70
N ILE A 505 -35.74 -12.88 12.52
CA ILE A 505 -36.78 -12.60 11.52
C ILE A 505 -36.25 -12.79 10.08
N ALA A 506 -34.98 -12.46 9.85
CA ALA A 506 -34.35 -12.55 8.52
C ALA A 506 -34.04 -13.99 8.08
N GLN A 507 -33.90 -14.93 9.00
CA GLN A 507 -33.47 -16.32 8.72
C GLN A 507 -34.23 -17.03 7.58
N PRO A 508 -35.56 -16.93 7.46
CA PRO A 508 -36.30 -17.61 6.38
C PRO A 508 -36.16 -16.97 5.01
N PHE A 509 -35.71 -15.71 4.96
CA PHE A 509 -35.60 -14.98 3.70
C PHE A 509 -34.30 -15.34 2.95
N ARG A 510 -34.33 -15.21 1.62
CA ARG A 510 -33.13 -15.25 0.81
C ARG A 510 -32.36 -13.94 0.96
N VAL A 511 -31.03 -14.01 0.90
CA VAL A 511 -30.15 -12.82 0.99
C VAL A 511 -30.57 -11.78 -0.05
N ARG A 512 -30.81 -12.18 -1.30
CA ARG A 512 -31.30 -11.32 -2.38
C ARG A 512 -32.52 -10.49 -1.98
N THR A 513 -33.43 -11.06 -1.21
CA THR A 513 -34.64 -10.36 -0.75
C THR A 513 -34.28 -9.25 0.25
N LEU A 514 -33.36 -9.53 1.17
CA LEU A 514 -32.89 -8.52 2.13
C LEU A 514 -32.11 -7.40 1.44
N LEU A 515 -31.24 -7.73 0.50
CA LEU A 515 -30.46 -6.74 -0.26
C LEU A 515 -31.37 -5.79 -1.07
N LYS A 516 -32.52 -6.28 -1.55
CA LYS A 516 -33.55 -5.43 -2.18
C LYS A 516 -34.23 -4.50 -1.17
N LEU A 517 -34.56 -5.02 0.03
CA LEU A 517 -35.23 -4.24 1.08
C LEU A 517 -34.38 -3.07 1.59
N ILE A 518 -33.06 -3.24 1.67
CA ILE A 518 -32.12 -2.17 2.08
C ILE A 518 -31.71 -1.28 0.92
N LYS A 519 -32.35 -1.44 -0.26
CA LYS A 519 -32.12 -0.63 -1.47
C LYS A 519 -30.65 -0.56 -1.92
N LEU A 520 -29.89 -1.66 -1.75
CA LEU A 520 -28.57 -1.75 -2.36
C LEU A 520 -28.70 -1.69 -3.89
N ASP A 521 -27.77 -1.00 -4.54
CA ASP A 521 -27.66 -1.01 -6.00
C ASP A 521 -27.32 -2.40 -6.55
N ASP A 522 -27.50 -2.60 -7.85
CA ASP A 522 -27.32 -3.92 -8.46
C ASP A 522 -25.86 -4.36 -8.49
N GLY A 523 -24.91 -3.42 -8.57
CA GLY A 523 -23.47 -3.70 -8.49
C GLY A 523 -23.09 -4.26 -7.11
N MET A 524 -23.61 -3.67 -6.04
CA MET A 524 -23.40 -4.16 -4.67
C MET A 524 -24.03 -5.53 -4.43
N LYS A 525 -25.18 -5.81 -5.03
CA LYS A 525 -25.81 -7.14 -4.97
C LYS A 525 -24.98 -8.19 -5.67
N GLU A 526 -24.37 -7.85 -6.79
CA GLU A 526 -23.48 -8.73 -7.53
C GLU A 526 -22.19 -9.01 -6.76
N ILE A 527 -21.59 -8.00 -6.15
CA ILE A 527 -20.43 -8.15 -5.26
C ILE A 527 -20.76 -9.05 -4.07
N ALA A 528 -21.92 -8.84 -3.44
CA ALA A 528 -22.36 -9.69 -2.33
C ALA A 528 -22.49 -11.16 -2.77
N ASP A 529 -23.02 -11.41 -3.97
CA ASP A 529 -23.17 -12.75 -4.52
C ASP A 529 -21.79 -13.38 -4.83
N GLN A 530 -20.94 -12.66 -5.52
CA GLN A 530 -19.59 -13.11 -5.86
C GLN A 530 -18.78 -13.40 -4.60
N TYR A 531 -18.91 -12.56 -3.57
CA TYR A 531 -18.26 -12.82 -2.29
C TYR A 531 -18.82 -14.08 -1.59
N LEU A 532 -20.13 -14.26 -1.59
CA LEU A 532 -20.74 -15.47 -1.02
C LEU A 532 -20.28 -16.73 -1.75
N GLN A 533 -19.98 -16.64 -3.04
CA GLN A 533 -19.38 -17.72 -3.84
C GLN A 533 -17.92 -18.03 -3.46
N THR A 534 -17.31 -17.31 -2.53
CA THR A 534 -16.01 -17.66 -1.95
C THR A 534 -16.14 -18.44 -0.63
N ILE A 535 -17.34 -18.56 -0.07
CA ILE A 535 -17.59 -19.20 1.22
C ILE A 535 -18.28 -20.55 1.00
N HIS A 536 -17.59 -21.63 1.34
CA HIS A 536 -18.13 -22.99 1.25
C HIS A 536 -19.28 -23.18 2.23
N LYS A 537 -20.33 -23.90 1.81
CA LYS A 537 -21.54 -24.20 2.61
C LYS A 537 -21.26 -25.12 3.79
#